data_53389c7f4abbce505d42a841e7bfb9d0
#
_entry.id   53389c7f4abbce505d42a841e7bfb9d0
#
_cell.length_a   1.000
_cell.length_b   1.000
_cell.length_c   1.000
_cell.angle_alpha   90.00
_cell.angle_beta   90.00
_cell.angle_gamma   90.00
#
_symmetry.space_group_name_H-M   'P 1'
#
loop_
_entity.id
_entity.type
_entity.pdbx_description
1 polymer ?
#
loop_
_entity_poly.entity_id
_entity_poly.type
_entity_poly.pdbx_seq_one_letter_code
_entity_poly.pdbx_strand_id
1 'polypeptide(L)'
;MKARVRRLLLVLAAAALLLDGGLLLAGRLGAASLPEEDTAYFLDVGEGDCTLLVSGGSTVLVDAGTPEGAPALVRELKSLGVRRLDAVIATHPHADHIGGMEEVLRAFPVRSFYMSAETQSDGLDAALRRRRLTPLVPYDGETLTLKGGASLTFLGPAEDIPADRVNDRSLITLFQTGSASVLLMGDAEEPAEQSLLRHHPELRCDILKVGHHGSDTSSSPAFLSALGAQTAIISCGTDNDYGHPAEQTLTNLTLAGVRDIRMTAESGTVALPLIAYKENAV
;
A
#
# COMPACT_ATOMS: atom_id res chain seq x y z
N MET A 1 44.87 13.15 47.41
CA MET A 1 43.44 13.38 47.12
C MET A 1 43.16 13.68 45.64
N LYS A 2 43.89 14.57 45.00
CA LYS A 2 43.64 14.97 43.56
C LYS A 2 43.83 13.84 42.55
N ALA A 3 44.76 12.89 42.72
CA ALA A 3 45.00 11.79 41.76
C ALA A 3 43.91 10.71 41.79
N ARG A 4 43.32 10.42 42.95
CA ARG A 4 42.20 9.46 43.10
C ARG A 4 40.91 10.02 42.48
N VAL A 5 40.62 11.30 42.66
CA VAL A 5 39.44 11.96 42.03
C VAL A 5 39.58 12.00 40.53
N ARG A 6 40.77 12.28 39.97
CA ARG A 6 41.02 12.27 38.53
C ARG A 6 40.85 10.87 37.90
N ARG A 7 41.29 9.82 38.59
CA ARG A 7 41.06 8.42 38.15
C ARG A 7 39.58 8.05 38.17
N LEU A 8 38.84 8.45 39.19
CA LEU A 8 37.40 8.20 39.29
C LEU A 8 36.63 8.90 38.18
N LEU A 9 36.97 10.15 37.87
CA LEU A 9 36.34 10.91 36.78
C LEU A 9 36.61 10.30 35.40
N LEU A 10 37.83 9.77 35.15
CA LEU A 10 38.20 9.08 33.92
C LEU A 10 37.44 7.73 33.75
N VAL A 11 37.25 7.00 34.86
CA VAL A 11 36.47 5.75 34.84
C VAL A 11 34.99 6.03 34.57
N LEU A 12 34.42 7.07 35.17
CA LEU A 12 33.04 7.47 34.93
C LEU A 12 32.81 7.98 33.49
N ALA A 13 33.77 8.75 32.93
CA ALA A 13 33.71 9.19 31.56
C ALA A 13 33.81 8.01 30.55
N ALA A 14 34.67 7.03 30.83
CA ALA A 14 34.80 5.83 30.01
C ALA A 14 33.53 4.94 30.09
N ALA A 15 32.93 4.83 31.30
CA ALA A 15 31.67 4.12 31.49
C ALA A 15 30.49 4.80 30.74
N ALA A 16 30.44 6.14 30.75
CA ALA A 16 29.43 6.89 30.00
C ALA A 16 29.58 6.70 28.48
N LEU A 17 30.82 6.76 27.96
CA LEU A 17 31.10 6.49 26.55
C LEU A 17 30.78 5.05 26.12
N LEU A 18 30.97 4.08 27.02
CA LEU A 18 30.58 2.67 26.76
C LEU A 18 29.07 2.48 26.80
N LEU A 19 28.35 3.22 27.66
CA LEU A 19 26.88 3.20 27.74
C LEU A 19 26.30 3.88 26.50
N ASP A 20 26.80 5.05 26.09
CA ASP A 20 26.37 5.73 24.88
C ASP A 20 26.71 4.93 23.60
N GLY A 21 27.89 4.32 23.54
CA GLY A 21 28.28 3.39 22.48
C GLY A 21 27.42 2.14 22.45
N GLY A 22 27.06 1.59 23.62
CA GLY A 22 26.15 0.46 23.77
C GLY A 22 24.71 0.79 23.35
N LEU A 23 24.19 1.97 23.72
CA LEU A 23 22.87 2.45 23.27
C LEU A 23 22.83 2.68 21.76
N LEU A 24 23.90 3.28 21.19
CA LEU A 24 24.01 3.49 19.74
C LEU A 24 24.14 2.15 18.98
N LEU A 25 24.81 1.16 19.54
CA LEU A 25 24.89 -0.18 18.95
C LEU A 25 23.57 -0.95 19.10
N ALA A 26 22.91 -0.86 20.27
CA ALA A 26 21.60 -1.46 20.47
C ALA A 26 20.53 -0.82 19.57
N GLY A 27 20.58 0.50 19.37
CA GLY A 27 19.72 1.19 18.42
C GLY A 27 20.00 0.81 16.95
N ARG A 28 21.22 0.34 16.62
CA ARG A 28 21.56 -0.21 15.30
C ARG A 28 21.18 -1.68 15.12
N LEU A 29 21.18 -2.46 16.20
CA LEU A 29 20.77 -3.87 16.20
C LEU A 29 19.25 -4.07 16.18
N GLY A 30 18.46 -3.00 16.36
CA GLY A 30 17.00 -3.02 16.34
C GLY A 30 16.34 -2.21 15.21
N ALA A 31 17.10 -1.75 14.22
CA ALA A 31 16.49 -1.13 13.05
C ALA A 31 15.78 -2.23 12.23
N ALA A 32 14.45 -2.22 12.24
CA ALA A 32 13.66 -3.11 11.40
C ALA A 32 14.18 -3.03 9.96
N SER A 33 14.37 -4.16 9.33
CA SER A 33 14.66 -4.29 7.92
C SER A 33 13.40 -4.81 7.22
N LEU A 34 13.16 -4.34 6.01
CA LEU A 34 12.14 -4.94 5.16
C LEU A 34 12.41 -6.44 5.00
N PRO A 35 11.36 -7.26 4.88
CA PRO A 35 11.53 -8.67 4.58
C PRO A 35 12.24 -8.83 3.22
N GLU A 36 13.04 -9.88 3.09
CA GLU A 36 13.59 -10.28 1.78
C GLU A 36 12.51 -10.93 0.91
N GLU A 37 11.50 -11.49 1.56
CA GLU A 37 10.37 -12.18 0.95
C GLU A 37 9.38 -11.18 0.34
N ASP A 38 8.74 -11.61 -0.77
CA ASP A 38 7.64 -10.87 -1.37
C ASP A 38 6.50 -10.74 -0.37
N THR A 39 6.12 -9.51 -0.05
CA THR A 39 5.12 -9.23 0.98
C THR A 39 4.22 -8.07 0.56
N ALA A 40 2.92 -8.21 0.76
CA ALA A 40 1.96 -7.12 0.66
C ALA A 40 1.49 -6.72 2.07
N TYR A 41 1.61 -5.43 2.39
CA TYR A 41 1.09 -4.83 3.62
C TYR A 41 -0.09 -3.94 3.25
N PHE A 42 -1.26 -4.24 3.77
CA PHE A 42 -2.43 -3.39 3.70
C PHE A 42 -2.49 -2.63 5.02
N LEU A 43 -2.07 -1.36 4.96
CA LEU A 43 -1.82 -0.56 6.16
C LEU A 43 -3.13 -0.01 6.72
N ASP A 44 -3.28 -0.08 8.05
CA ASP A 44 -4.41 0.55 8.72
C ASP A 44 -4.17 2.07 8.79
N VAL A 45 -4.86 2.78 7.92
CA VAL A 45 -4.85 4.25 7.86
C VAL A 45 -6.18 4.87 8.31
N GLY A 46 -7.04 4.06 8.96
CA GLY A 46 -8.42 4.42 9.26
C GLY A 46 -9.30 4.33 8.01
N GLU A 47 -10.20 5.30 7.82
CA GLU A 47 -10.95 5.38 6.57
C GLU A 47 -10.03 5.87 5.47
N GLY A 48 -9.74 5.01 4.49
CA GLY A 48 -8.81 5.29 3.41
C GLY A 48 -8.02 4.07 2.97
N ASP A 49 -7.17 4.24 1.99
CA ASP A 49 -6.39 3.16 1.40
C ASP A 49 -4.89 3.44 1.44
N CYS A 50 -4.13 2.42 1.80
CA CYS A 50 -2.68 2.44 1.70
C CYS A 50 -2.13 1.02 1.64
N THR A 51 -1.44 0.68 0.56
CA THR A 51 -0.81 -0.63 0.40
C THR A 51 0.69 -0.48 0.13
N LEU A 52 1.53 -1.19 0.90
CA LEU A 52 2.96 -1.28 0.66
C LEU A 52 3.30 -2.67 0.10
N LEU A 53 3.87 -2.70 -1.09
CA LEU A 53 4.36 -3.91 -1.75
C LEU A 53 5.89 -3.96 -1.65
N VAL A 54 6.40 -5.11 -1.22
CA VAL A 54 7.83 -5.35 -1.03
C VAL A 54 8.26 -6.56 -1.83
N SER A 55 9.35 -6.46 -2.60
CA SER A 55 9.96 -7.57 -3.33
C SER A 55 11.45 -7.35 -3.48
N GLY A 56 12.29 -8.24 -2.91
CA GLY A 56 13.75 -8.18 -2.99
C GLY A 56 14.32 -6.83 -2.54
N GLY A 57 13.71 -6.20 -1.53
CA GLY A 57 14.06 -4.89 -1.01
C GLY A 57 13.66 -3.70 -1.91
N SER A 58 12.91 -3.93 -3.01
CA SER A 58 12.16 -2.89 -3.70
C SER A 58 10.87 -2.61 -2.97
N THR A 59 10.40 -1.35 -3.00
CA THR A 59 9.19 -0.91 -2.31
C THR A 59 8.32 -0.09 -3.24
N VAL A 60 7.04 -0.44 -3.31
CA VAL A 60 6.00 0.32 -4.00
C VAL A 60 4.91 0.65 -3.00
N LEU A 61 4.57 1.93 -2.88
CA LEU A 61 3.45 2.39 -2.06
C LEU A 61 2.30 2.78 -2.98
N VAL A 62 1.14 2.19 -2.76
CA VAL A 62 -0.10 2.51 -3.46
C VAL A 62 -1.03 3.18 -2.46
N ASP A 63 -1.36 4.43 -2.73
CA ASP A 63 -2.10 5.35 -1.88
C ASP A 63 -1.43 5.64 -0.51
N ALA A 64 -1.97 6.58 0.25
CA ALA A 64 -1.37 7.08 1.48
C ALA A 64 -2.39 7.54 2.54
N GLY A 65 -3.65 7.13 2.41
CA GLY A 65 -4.71 7.48 3.36
C GLY A 65 -5.01 8.97 3.44
N THR A 66 -5.69 9.34 4.52
CA THR A 66 -6.11 10.72 4.80
C THR A 66 -4.95 11.63 5.24
N PRO A 67 -5.10 12.95 5.14
CA PRO A 67 -4.11 13.89 5.67
C PRO A 67 -3.87 13.72 7.17
N GLU A 68 -4.91 13.45 7.94
CA GLU A 68 -4.87 13.26 9.40
C GLU A 68 -4.10 12.01 9.78
N GLY A 69 -4.23 10.93 9.01
CA GLY A 69 -3.52 9.65 9.20
C GLY A 69 -2.04 9.70 8.81
N ALA A 70 -1.63 10.65 7.98
CA ALA A 70 -0.30 10.71 7.39
C ALA A 70 0.89 10.62 8.39
N PRO A 71 0.87 11.31 9.56
CA PRO A 71 1.97 11.17 10.51
C PRO A 71 2.09 9.76 11.12
N ALA A 72 0.96 9.04 11.28
CA ALA A 72 0.95 7.66 11.76
C ALA A 72 1.50 6.73 10.68
N LEU A 73 1.03 6.87 9.44
CA LEU A 73 1.52 6.12 8.28
C LEU A 73 3.05 6.24 8.12
N VAL A 74 3.60 7.47 8.19
CA VAL A 74 5.05 7.67 8.10
C VAL A 74 5.81 6.96 9.23
N ARG A 75 5.27 6.95 10.45
CA ARG A 75 5.88 6.20 11.57
C ARG A 75 5.85 4.70 11.31
N GLU A 76 4.73 4.20 10.82
CA GLU A 76 4.55 2.78 10.51
C GLU A 76 5.49 2.32 9.40
N LEU A 77 5.54 3.02 8.28
CA LEU A 77 6.48 2.74 7.19
C LEU A 77 7.94 2.70 7.69
N LYS A 78 8.33 3.63 8.56
CA LYS A 78 9.66 3.61 9.18
C LYS A 78 9.87 2.41 10.09
N SER A 79 8.85 2.02 10.85
CA SER A 79 8.91 0.85 11.74
C SER A 79 9.01 -0.47 10.98
N LEU A 80 8.42 -0.55 9.78
CA LEU A 80 8.57 -1.65 8.83
C LEU A 80 9.96 -1.68 8.16
N GLY A 81 10.78 -0.64 8.36
CA GLY A 81 12.12 -0.57 7.79
C GLY A 81 12.20 0.14 6.44
N VAL A 82 11.13 0.77 5.97
CA VAL A 82 11.13 1.56 4.74
C VAL A 82 12.09 2.75 4.89
N ARG A 83 13.04 2.87 3.98
CA ARG A 83 14.01 3.97 3.93
C ARG A 83 13.89 4.82 2.68
N ARG A 84 13.28 4.29 1.64
CA ARG A 84 12.99 4.92 0.35
C ARG A 84 11.82 4.19 -0.27
N LEU A 85 11.19 4.80 -1.27
CA LEU A 85 10.16 4.20 -2.10
C LEU A 85 10.66 4.17 -3.55
N ASP A 86 10.67 2.99 -4.17
CA ASP A 86 11.08 2.85 -5.57
C ASP A 86 9.96 3.38 -6.49
N ALA A 87 8.69 3.20 -6.08
CA ALA A 87 7.55 3.86 -6.72
C ALA A 87 6.50 4.25 -5.68
N VAL A 88 5.78 5.34 -5.97
CA VAL A 88 4.54 5.74 -5.29
C VAL A 88 3.46 5.86 -6.35
N ILE A 89 2.28 5.33 -6.07
CA ILE A 89 1.14 5.31 -6.97
C ILE A 89 -0.04 5.99 -6.27
N ALA A 90 -0.56 7.05 -6.85
CA ALA A 90 -1.79 7.72 -6.45
C ALA A 90 -2.91 7.24 -7.37
N THR A 91 -3.83 6.42 -6.85
CA THR A 91 -4.84 5.76 -7.69
C THR A 91 -5.83 6.76 -8.28
N HIS A 92 -6.34 7.67 -7.46
CA HIS A 92 -7.27 8.71 -7.85
C HIS A 92 -7.24 9.90 -6.85
N PRO A 93 -7.89 11.06 -7.10
CA PRO A 93 -7.66 12.29 -6.36
C PRO A 93 -8.32 12.41 -4.98
N HIS A 94 -9.09 11.44 -4.50
CA HIS A 94 -9.79 11.58 -3.23
C HIS A 94 -8.83 11.66 -2.04
N ALA A 95 -9.23 12.40 -1.00
CA ALA A 95 -8.36 12.76 0.11
C ALA A 95 -7.97 11.56 0.99
N ASP A 96 -8.79 10.55 1.06
CA ASP A 96 -8.56 9.29 1.77
C ASP A 96 -7.62 8.32 1.03
N HIS A 97 -7.16 8.71 -0.17
CA HIS A 97 -6.13 8.04 -0.96
C HIS A 97 -4.85 8.86 -1.08
N ILE A 98 -4.96 10.14 -1.46
CA ILE A 98 -3.77 10.97 -1.70
C ILE A 98 -3.44 11.92 -0.54
N GLY A 99 -4.27 12.00 0.49
CA GLY A 99 -4.12 12.98 1.56
C GLY A 99 -2.80 12.88 2.31
N GLY A 100 -2.27 11.68 2.50
CA GLY A 100 -0.97 11.45 3.13
C GLY A 100 0.24 11.63 2.23
N MET A 101 0.07 11.81 0.91
CA MET A 101 1.17 11.81 -0.07
C MET A 101 2.20 12.90 0.18
N GLU A 102 1.78 14.12 0.59
CA GLU A 102 2.73 15.21 0.89
C GLU A 102 3.69 14.82 2.02
N GLU A 103 3.15 14.20 3.08
CA GLU A 103 3.93 13.75 4.22
C GLU A 103 4.88 12.61 3.84
N VAL A 104 4.41 11.65 3.04
CA VAL A 104 5.21 10.55 2.48
C VAL A 104 6.35 11.11 1.63
N LEU A 105 6.06 12.01 0.70
CA LEU A 105 7.06 12.67 -0.14
C LEU A 105 8.07 13.46 0.69
N ARG A 106 7.66 14.06 1.80
CA ARG A 106 8.55 14.77 2.73
C ARG A 106 9.46 13.80 3.49
N ALA A 107 8.94 12.66 3.90
CA ALA A 107 9.60 11.72 4.81
C ALA A 107 10.57 10.78 4.10
N PHE A 108 10.31 10.42 2.84
CA PHE A 108 11.05 9.40 2.10
C PHE A 108 11.60 9.92 0.77
N PRO A 109 12.79 9.47 0.35
CA PRO A 109 13.22 9.54 -1.04
C PRO A 109 12.29 8.67 -1.89
N VAL A 110 11.74 9.24 -2.97
CA VAL A 110 10.89 8.55 -3.96
C VAL A 110 11.60 8.58 -5.31
N ARG A 111 11.66 7.45 -6.01
CA ARG A 111 12.30 7.33 -7.32
C ARG A 111 11.36 7.68 -8.46
N SER A 112 10.15 7.13 -8.43
CA SER A 112 9.12 7.35 -9.46
C SER A 112 7.77 7.60 -8.81
N PHE A 113 6.97 8.48 -9.39
CA PHE A 113 5.62 8.79 -8.91
C PHE A 113 4.63 8.63 -10.06
N TYR A 114 3.63 7.78 -9.85
CA TYR A 114 2.56 7.50 -10.81
C TYR A 114 1.24 8.05 -10.27
N MET A 115 0.41 8.58 -11.14
CA MET A 115 -0.93 9.05 -10.75
C MET A 115 -1.90 8.96 -11.93
N SER A 116 -3.20 8.89 -11.62
CA SER A 116 -4.23 8.99 -12.66
C SER A 116 -4.22 10.38 -13.30
N ALA A 117 -4.65 10.46 -14.55
CA ALA A 117 -4.70 11.73 -15.28
C ALA A 117 -5.63 12.76 -14.64
N GLU A 118 -6.61 12.30 -13.88
CA GLU A 118 -7.61 13.09 -13.17
C GLU A 118 -7.09 13.65 -11.83
N THR A 119 -5.95 13.13 -11.32
CA THR A 119 -5.40 13.57 -10.05
C THR A 119 -4.88 14.99 -10.13
N GLN A 120 -5.56 15.91 -9.46
CA GLN A 120 -5.19 17.32 -9.33
C GLN A 120 -5.23 17.71 -7.86
N SER A 121 -4.12 18.18 -7.34
CA SER A 121 -4.00 18.66 -5.97
C SER A 121 -2.86 19.65 -5.85
N ASP A 122 -3.17 20.92 -5.49
CA ASP A 122 -2.15 21.97 -5.36
C ASP A 122 -1.06 21.59 -4.36
N GLY A 123 -1.42 20.92 -3.26
CA GLY A 123 -0.50 20.46 -2.23
C GLY A 123 0.43 19.38 -2.75
N LEU A 124 -0.13 18.34 -3.37
CA LEU A 124 0.64 17.25 -3.97
C LEU A 124 1.56 17.77 -5.07
N ASP A 125 1.07 18.63 -5.97
CA ASP A 125 1.86 19.23 -7.03
C ASP A 125 3.02 20.07 -6.49
N ALA A 126 2.79 20.83 -5.42
CA ALA A 126 3.85 21.59 -4.75
C ALA A 126 4.89 20.65 -4.10
N ALA A 127 4.46 19.51 -3.52
CA ALA A 127 5.35 18.52 -2.94
C ALA A 127 6.21 17.83 -4.02
N LEU A 128 5.59 17.42 -5.14
CA LEU A 128 6.30 16.83 -6.29
C LEU A 128 7.35 17.80 -6.85
N ARG A 129 6.98 19.07 -7.07
CA ARG A 129 7.95 20.11 -7.50
C ARG A 129 9.11 20.28 -6.52
N ARG A 130 8.85 20.31 -5.20
CA ARG A 130 9.91 20.39 -4.17
C ARG A 130 10.87 19.21 -4.24
N ARG A 131 10.35 18.05 -4.56
CA ARG A 131 11.13 16.79 -4.69
C ARG A 131 11.74 16.61 -6.07
N ARG A 132 11.45 17.48 -7.04
CA ARG A 132 11.85 17.39 -8.46
C ARG A 132 11.39 16.07 -9.09
N LEU A 133 10.21 15.63 -8.71
CA LEU A 133 9.54 14.47 -9.28
C LEU A 133 8.57 14.95 -10.36
N THR A 134 8.66 14.35 -11.53
CA THR A 134 7.67 14.50 -12.60
C THR A 134 6.71 13.33 -12.48
N PRO A 135 5.41 13.57 -12.23
CA PRO A 135 4.44 12.49 -12.19
C PRO A 135 4.29 11.84 -13.57
N LEU A 136 4.09 10.54 -13.57
CA LEU A 136 3.87 9.71 -14.73
C LEU A 136 2.40 9.26 -14.74
N VAL A 137 1.75 9.34 -15.89
CA VAL A 137 0.43 8.74 -16.12
C VAL A 137 0.68 7.42 -16.85
N PRO A 138 0.46 6.28 -16.19
CA PRO A 138 0.75 4.99 -16.80
C PRO A 138 -0.31 4.63 -17.83
N TYR A 139 0.05 3.78 -18.78
CA TYR A 139 -0.88 3.20 -19.75
C TYR A 139 -1.22 1.74 -19.39
N ASP A 140 -2.32 1.25 -19.90
CA ASP A 140 -2.75 -0.16 -19.72
C ASP A 140 -1.68 -1.13 -20.25
N GLY A 141 -1.27 -2.07 -19.39
CA GLY A 141 -0.19 -3.02 -19.67
C GLY A 141 1.22 -2.53 -19.30
N GLU A 142 1.40 -1.26 -18.90
CA GLU A 142 2.70 -0.81 -18.39
C GLU A 142 3.09 -1.59 -17.15
N THR A 143 4.33 -2.08 -17.11
CA THR A 143 4.80 -2.98 -16.06
C THR A 143 6.07 -2.47 -15.39
N LEU A 144 6.06 -2.44 -14.07
CA LEU A 144 7.23 -2.19 -13.22
C LEU A 144 7.79 -3.51 -12.74
N THR A 145 9.07 -3.78 -13.03
CA THR A 145 9.78 -4.96 -12.51
C THR A 145 10.52 -4.60 -11.22
N LEU A 146 10.30 -5.36 -10.16
CA LEU A 146 10.94 -5.20 -8.87
C LEU A 146 12.19 -6.10 -8.77
N LYS A 147 13.11 -5.77 -7.86
CA LYS A 147 14.39 -6.49 -7.74
C LYS A 147 14.24 -7.96 -7.38
N GLY A 148 13.19 -8.32 -6.61
CA GLY A 148 12.88 -9.71 -6.25
C GLY A 148 12.34 -10.53 -7.41
N GLY A 149 12.14 -9.94 -8.58
CA GLY A 149 11.55 -10.60 -9.75
C GLY A 149 10.03 -10.47 -9.83
N ALA A 150 9.38 -9.90 -8.81
CA ALA A 150 7.97 -9.55 -8.89
C ALA A 150 7.73 -8.43 -9.90
N SER A 151 6.52 -8.36 -10.43
CA SER A 151 6.07 -7.31 -11.34
C SER A 151 4.80 -6.64 -10.83
N LEU A 152 4.63 -5.36 -11.14
CA LEU A 152 3.40 -4.62 -10.95
C LEU A 152 2.98 -4.07 -12.30
N THR A 153 1.80 -4.49 -12.77
CA THR A 153 1.24 -4.10 -14.06
C THR A 153 0.03 -3.19 -13.85
N PHE A 154 -0.03 -2.07 -14.54
CA PHE A 154 -1.20 -1.21 -14.59
C PHE A 154 -2.22 -1.80 -15.57
N LEU A 155 -3.47 -1.99 -15.10
CA LEU A 155 -4.57 -2.59 -15.87
C LEU A 155 -5.75 -1.62 -16.09
N GLY A 156 -5.64 -0.42 -15.56
CA GLY A 156 -6.68 0.60 -15.62
C GLY A 156 -6.17 1.96 -15.15
N PRO A 157 -6.98 3.01 -15.35
CA PRO A 157 -8.32 2.98 -15.94
C PRO A 157 -8.27 2.77 -17.45
N ALA A 158 -9.29 2.11 -18.00
CA ALA A 158 -9.44 1.98 -19.45
C ALA A 158 -9.98 3.29 -20.08
N GLU A 159 -9.72 3.49 -21.38
CA GLU A 159 -10.12 4.70 -22.12
C GLU A 159 -11.65 4.88 -22.23
N ASP A 160 -12.40 3.78 -22.14
CA ASP A 160 -13.87 3.79 -22.21
C ASP A 160 -14.55 4.26 -20.92
N ILE A 161 -13.81 4.51 -19.85
CA ILE A 161 -14.31 5.08 -18.61
C ILE A 161 -14.35 6.62 -18.71
N PRO A 162 -15.53 7.26 -18.55
CA PRO A 162 -15.64 8.72 -18.58
C PRO A 162 -14.81 9.41 -17.50
N ALA A 163 -14.23 10.59 -17.82
CA ALA A 163 -13.34 11.32 -16.90
C ALA A 163 -14.05 11.87 -15.64
N ASP A 164 -15.35 12.05 -15.66
CA ASP A 164 -16.17 12.48 -14.54
C ASP A 164 -16.48 11.35 -13.54
N ARG A 165 -16.18 10.10 -13.92
CA ARG A 165 -16.27 8.96 -13.01
C ARG A 165 -14.97 8.77 -12.25
N VAL A 166 -14.73 9.66 -11.29
CA VAL A 166 -13.42 9.77 -10.61
C VAL A 166 -12.98 8.46 -9.95
N ASN A 167 -13.88 7.74 -9.29
CA ASN A 167 -13.59 6.45 -8.67
C ASN A 167 -13.21 5.40 -9.72
N ASP A 168 -14.01 5.30 -10.79
CA ASP A 168 -13.76 4.35 -11.89
C ASP A 168 -12.50 4.68 -12.71
N ARG A 169 -11.94 5.88 -12.54
CA ARG A 169 -10.66 6.31 -13.08
C ARG A 169 -9.46 5.99 -12.20
N SER A 170 -9.67 5.20 -11.15
CA SER A 170 -8.59 4.66 -10.31
C SER A 170 -7.56 3.89 -11.13
N LEU A 171 -6.28 4.07 -10.81
CA LEU A 171 -5.22 3.21 -11.32
C LEU A 171 -5.38 1.81 -10.71
N ILE A 172 -5.84 0.86 -11.50
CA ILE A 172 -5.94 -0.55 -11.10
C ILE A 172 -4.60 -1.21 -11.37
N THR A 173 -4.07 -1.94 -10.37
CA THR A 173 -2.76 -2.58 -10.52
C THR A 173 -2.78 -4.05 -10.11
N LEU A 174 -2.06 -4.88 -10.86
CA LEU A 174 -1.83 -6.28 -10.56
C LEU A 174 -0.38 -6.49 -10.15
N PHE A 175 -0.16 -6.83 -8.90
CA PHE A 175 1.13 -7.23 -8.38
C PHE A 175 1.27 -8.74 -8.47
N GLN A 176 2.31 -9.23 -9.14
CA GLN A 176 2.53 -10.65 -9.38
C GLN A 176 3.91 -11.06 -8.90
N THR A 177 3.95 -12.14 -8.13
CA THR A 177 5.17 -12.84 -7.70
C THR A 177 5.22 -14.22 -8.34
N GLY A 178 6.26 -15.00 -8.06
CA GLY A 178 6.32 -16.41 -8.46
C GLY A 178 5.24 -17.28 -7.81
N SER A 179 4.64 -16.85 -6.71
CA SER A 179 3.77 -17.67 -5.85
C SER A 179 2.35 -17.11 -5.69
N ALA A 180 2.13 -15.82 -5.89
CA ALA A 180 0.84 -15.18 -5.68
C ALA A 180 0.64 -13.95 -6.56
N SER A 181 -0.62 -13.56 -6.73
CA SER A 181 -1.04 -12.33 -7.39
C SER A 181 -2.00 -11.52 -6.51
N VAL A 182 -1.79 -10.21 -6.46
CA VAL A 182 -2.60 -9.25 -5.69
C VAL A 182 -3.17 -8.22 -6.66
N LEU A 183 -4.48 -8.15 -6.77
CA LEU A 183 -5.17 -7.12 -7.54
C LEU A 183 -5.59 -5.98 -6.61
N LEU A 184 -5.16 -4.76 -6.91
CA LEU A 184 -5.50 -3.54 -6.18
C LEU A 184 -6.44 -2.70 -7.03
N MET A 185 -7.65 -2.46 -6.53
CA MET A 185 -8.73 -1.81 -7.30
C MET A 185 -8.81 -0.29 -7.11
N GLY A 186 -8.13 0.28 -6.08
CA GLY A 186 -8.43 1.62 -5.63
C GLY A 186 -9.92 1.73 -5.28
N ASP A 187 -10.60 2.73 -5.82
CA ASP A 187 -12.05 2.91 -5.65
C ASP A 187 -12.85 2.55 -6.90
N ALA A 188 -12.27 1.78 -7.81
CA ALA A 188 -12.97 1.28 -8.99
C ALA A 188 -14.28 0.59 -8.62
N GLU A 189 -15.36 1.02 -9.26
CA GLU A 189 -16.73 0.54 -9.09
C GLU A 189 -17.13 -0.43 -10.21
N GLU A 190 -18.37 -0.88 -10.22
CA GLU A 190 -18.88 -1.86 -11.20
C GLU A 190 -18.61 -1.47 -12.68
N PRO A 191 -18.74 -0.20 -13.12
CA PRO A 191 -18.39 0.15 -14.50
C PRO A 191 -16.93 -0.12 -14.86
N ALA A 192 -15.99 0.19 -13.94
CA ALA A 192 -14.57 -0.11 -14.14
C ALA A 192 -14.29 -1.60 -14.09
N GLU A 193 -14.95 -2.36 -13.20
CA GLU A 193 -14.87 -3.83 -13.15
C GLU A 193 -15.30 -4.45 -14.47
N GLN A 194 -16.42 -4.01 -15.04
CA GLN A 194 -16.89 -4.48 -16.34
C GLN A 194 -15.94 -4.14 -17.47
N SER A 195 -15.37 -2.93 -17.45
CA SER A 195 -14.37 -2.50 -18.42
C SER A 195 -13.11 -3.35 -18.32
N LEU A 196 -12.62 -3.56 -17.09
CA LEU A 196 -11.46 -4.39 -16.81
C LEU A 196 -11.62 -5.81 -17.35
N LEU A 197 -12.77 -6.46 -17.13
CA LEU A 197 -13.04 -7.80 -17.65
C LEU A 197 -13.15 -7.84 -19.20
N ARG A 198 -13.61 -6.75 -19.84
CA ARG A 198 -13.62 -6.68 -21.31
C ARG A 198 -12.21 -6.61 -21.90
N HIS A 199 -11.33 -5.83 -21.28
CA HIS A 199 -9.96 -5.63 -21.76
C HIS A 199 -9.03 -6.75 -21.34
N HIS A 200 -9.28 -7.37 -20.18
CA HIS A 200 -8.47 -8.44 -19.61
C HIS A 200 -9.33 -9.68 -19.25
N PRO A 201 -9.92 -10.40 -20.24
CA PRO A 201 -10.88 -11.49 -19.98
C PRO A 201 -10.26 -12.69 -19.23
N GLU A 202 -8.94 -12.84 -19.29
CA GLU A 202 -8.21 -13.90 -18.58
C GLU A 202 -7.71 -13.46 -17.20
N LEU A 203 -8.09 -12.26 -16.72
CA LEU A 203 -7.64 -11.75 -15.43
C LEU A 203 -8.09 -12.67 -14.31
N ARG A 204 -7.13 -13.05 -13.46
CA ARG A 204 -7.32 -13.80 -12.22
C ARG A 204 -6.41 -13.21 -11.15
N CYS A 205 -6.79 -13.35 -9.90
CA CYS A 205 -5.90 -13.02 -8.80
C CYS A 205 -6.11 -13.98 -7.62
N ASP A 206 -5.08 -14.14 -6.81
CA ASP A 206 -5.17 -14.94 -5.58
C ASP A 206 -5.72 -14.09 -4.43
N ILE A 207 -5.36 -12.80 -4.40
CA ILE A 207 -5.73 -11.82 -3.37
C ILE A 207 -6.35 -10.61 -4.06
N LEU A 208 -7.52 -10.20 -3.60
CA LEU A 208 -8.21 -8.99 -4.03
C LEU A 208 -8.16 -7.94 -2.92
N LYS A 209 -7.56 -6.76 -3.18
CA LYS A 209 -7.88 -5.56 -2.42
C LYS A 209 -9.17 -5.00 -2.99
N VAL A 210 -10.21 -5.13 -2.22
CA VAL A 210 -11.59 -4.78 -2.60
C VAL A 210 -11.68 -3.30 -2.97
N GLY A 211 -12.42 -3.00 -4.03
CA GLY A 211 -12.65 -1.63 -4.48
C GLY A 211 -13.51 -0.81 -3.51
N HIS A 212 -13.26 0.48 -3.46
CA HIS A 212 -14.06 1.50 -2.79
C HIS A 212 -14.45 1.11 -1.34
N HIS A 213 -13.45 0.67 -0.57
CA HIS A 213 -13.57 0.29 0.85
C HIS A 213 -14.66 -0.76 1.14
N GLY A 214 -15.08 -1.50 0.11
CA GLY A 214 -16.18 -2.45 0.21
C GLY A 214 -17.57 -1.81 0.07
N SER A 215 -17.68 -0.67 -0.62
CA SER A 215 -18.97 -0.07 -1.02
C SER A 215 -19.83 -1.06 -1.80
N ASP A 216 -21.14 -0.91 -1.74
CA ASP A 216 -22.11 -1.66 -2.54
C ASP A 216 -22.09 -1.29 -4.04
N THR A 217 -21.37 -0.22 -4.41
CA THR A 217 -21.15 0.18 -5.81
C THR A 217 -20.06 -0.62 -6.51
N SER A 218 -19.26 -1.40 -5.74
CA SER A 218 -18.14 -2.23 -6.23
C SER A 218 -18.37 -3.72 -5.93
N SER A 219 -17.43 -4.56 -6.33
CA SER A 219 -17.41 -6.00 -6.03
C SER A 219 -18.64 -6.72 -6.57
N SER A 220 -18.94 -6.48 -7.84
CA SER A 220 -20.06 -7.13 -8.53
C SER A 220 -19.89 -8.65 -8.59
N PRO A 221 -20.98 -9.44 -8.52
CA PRO A 221 -20.89 -10.90 -8.56
C PRO A 221 -20.19 -11.44 -9.81
N ALA A 222 -20.38 -10.79 -10.95
CA ALA A 222 -19.72 -11.17 -12.21
C ALA A 222 -18.21 -10.99 -12.15
N PHE A 223 -17.76 -9.86 -11.60
CA PHE A 223 -16.35 -9.55 -11.42
C PHE A 223 -15.68 -10.52 -10.45
N LEU A 224 -16.24 -10.70 -9.27
CA LEU A 224 -15.68 -11.60 -8.24
C LEU A 224 -15.60 -13.04 -8.73
N SER A 225 -16.65 -13.52 -9.41
CA SER A 225 -16.66 -14.87 -10.02
C SER A 225 -15.58 -15.02 -11.09
N ALA A 226 -15.34 -13.99 -11.88
CA ALA A 226 -14.30 -14.00 -12.91
C ALA A 226 -12.89 -14.05 -12.31
N LEU A 227 -12.61 -13.30 -11.24
CA LEU A 227 -11.29 -13.24 -10.61
C LEU A 227 -10.86 -14.54 -9.95
N GLY A 228 -11.77 -15.22 -9.25
CA GLY A 228 -11.49 -16.44 -8.50
C GLY A 228 -10.60 -16.24 -7.29
N ALA A 229 -10.57 -15.04 -6.71
CA ALA A 229 -9.78 -14.70 -5.52
C ALA A 229 -10.14 -15.60 -4.33
N GLN A 230 -9.12 -16.02 -3.58
CA GLN A 230 -9.31 -16.81 -2.35
C GLN A 230 -9.31 -15.93 -1.11
N THR A 231 -8.60 -14.80 -1.14
CA THR A 231 -8.51 -13.81 -0.07
C THR A 231 -8.98 -12.45 -0.56
N ALA A 232 -9.77 -11.76 0.24
CA ALA A 232 -10.17 -10.37 0.05
C ALA A 232 -9.69 -9.51 1.22
N ILE A 233 -9.11 -8.37 0.91
CA ILE A 233 -8.71 -7.36 1.89
C ILE A 233 -9.57 -6.13 1.69
N ILE A 234 -10.15 -5.64 2.77
CA ILE A 234 -10.97 -4.43 2.79
C ILE A 234 -10.29 -3.41 3.68
N SER A 235 -9.81 -2.31 3.11
CA SER A 235 -9.35 -1.16 3.87
C SER A 235 -10.54 -0.28 4.22
N CYS A 236 -10.85 -0.15 5.51
CA CYS A 236 -11.93 0.69 6.01
C CYS A 236 -11.67 1.09 7.46
N GLY A 237 -12.28 2.16 7.92
CA GLY A 237 -12.19 2.61 9.31
C GLY A 237 -13.19 1.90 10.21
N THR A 238 -12.88 1.78 11.51
CA THR A 238 -13.75 1.12 12.51
C THR A 238 -15.09 1.84 12.69
N ASP A 239 -15.09 3.16 12.66
CA ASP A 239 -16.26 4.01 12.90
C ASP A 239 -16.50 4.92 11.67
N ASN A 240 -16.54 4.32 10.45
CA ASN A 240 -16.75 5.10 9.25
C ASN A 240 -18.22 5.47 9.05
N ASP A 241 -18.45 6.71 8.61
CA ASP A 241 -19.80 7.26 8.39
C ASP A 241 -20.47 6.71 7.11
N TYR A 242 -19.75 5.97 6.27
CA TYR A 242 -20.22 5.46 4.98
C TYR A 242 -20.90 4.09 5.10
N GLY A 243 -20.71 3.39 6.22
CA GLY A 243 -21.21 2.04 6.43
C GLY A 243 -20.42 0.98 5.65
N HIS A 244 -19.14 1.24 5.39
CA HIS A 244 -18.25 0.28 4.75
C HIS A 244 -17.65 -0.71 5.75
N PRO A 245 -17.48 -2.00 5.36
CA PRO A 245 -17.97 -2.56 4.10
C PRO A 245 -19.50 -2.79 4.12
N ALA A 246 -20.13 -2.61 2.97
CA ALA A 246 -21.55 -2.89 2.81
C ALA A 246 -21.85 -4.40 2.98
N GLU A 247 -22.98 -4.74 3.58
CA GLU A 247 -23.42 -6.13 3.75
C GLU A 247 -23.53 -6.87 2.40
N GLN A 248 -23.95 -6.16 1.35
CA GLN A 248 -24.02 -6.71 0.00
C GLN A 248 -22.65 -7.14 -0.52
N THR A 249 -21.61 -6.35 -0.29
CA THR A 249 -20.23 -6.66 -0.70
C THR A 249 -19.71 -7.90 0.01
N LEU A 250 -19.92 -8.02 1.33
CA LEU A 250 -19.53 -9.21 2.09
C LEU A 250 -20.27 -10.47 1.60
N THR A 251 -21.57 -10.31 1.28
CA THR A 251 -22.38 -11.38 0.70
C THR A 251 -21.83 -11.80 -0.67
N ASN A 252 -21.55 -10.85 -1.56
CA ASN A 252 -21.00 -11.13 -2.89
C ASN A 252 -19.66 -11.86 -2.81
N LEU A 253 -18.73 -11.42 -1.93
CA LEU A 253 -17.44 -12.07 -1.71
C LEU A 253 -17.63 -13.54 -1.25
N THR A 254 -18.52 -13.76 -0.29
CA THR A 254 -18.80 -15.11 0.22
C THR A 254 -19.40 -16.01 -0.87
N LEU A 255 -20.36 -15.52 -1.64
CA LEU A 255 -20.98 -16.26 -2.75
C LEU A 255 -20.01 -16.56 -3.90
N ALA A 256 -19.02 -15.68 -4.12
CA ALA A 256 -17.95 -15.90 -5.10
C ALA A 256 -16.91 -16.94 -4.63
N GLY A 257 -17.00 -17.42 -3.38
CA GLY A 257 -16.11 -18.46 -2.84
C GLY A 257 -14.83 -17.91 -2.21
N VAL A 258 -14.77 -16.60 -1.89
CA VAL A 258 -13.68 -16.02 -1.09
C VAL A 258 -13.73 -16.64 0.31
N ARG A 259 -12.61 -17.21 0.75
CA ARG A 259 -12.54 -17.97 2.01
C ARG A 259 -11.99 -17.17 3.18
N ASP A 260 -11.13 -16.19 2.89
CA ASP A 260 -10.45 -15.36 3.87
C ASP A 260 -10.75 -13.88 3.56
N ILE A 261 -11.60 -13.26 4.37
CA ILE A 261 -11.96 -11.84 4.26
C ILE A 261 -11.39 -11.15 5.48
N ARG A 262 -10.49 -10.18 5.26
CA ARG A 262 -9.84 -9.40 6.32
C ARG A 262 -10.13 -7.92 6.14
N MET A 263 -10.47 -7.26 7.24
CA MET A 263 -10.70 -5.82 7.29
C MET A 263 -9.63 -5.14 8.13
N THR A 264 -9.08 -4.02 7.66
CA THR A 264 -8.12 -3.23 8.45
C THR A 264 -8.75 -2.71 9.73
N ALA A 265 -10.04 -2.38 9.70
CA ALA A 265 -10.81 -1.98 10.88
C ALA A 265 -10.80 -3.00 12.03
N GLU A 266 -10.69 -4.30 11.73
CA GLU A 266 -10.71 -5.37 12.73
C GLU A 266 -9.31 -5.90 13.07
N SER A 267 -8.44 -5.95 12.05
CA SER A 267 -7.14 -6.62 12.14
C SER A 267 -5.97 -5.65 12.35
N GLY A 268 -6.21 -4.33 12.24
CA GLY A 268 -5.13 -3.38 12.04
C GLY A 268 -4.43 -3.63 10.69
N THR A 269 -3.17 -3.29 10.60
CA THR A 269 -2.38 -3.56 9.39
C THR A 269 -2.30 -5.06 9.10
N VAL A 270 -2.72 -5.46 7.90
CA VAL A 270 -2.66 -6.85 7.43
C VAL A 270 -1.38 -7.05 6.61
N ALA A 271 -0.48 -7.90 7.10
CA ALA A 271 0.73 -8.30 6.38
C ALA A 271 0.54 -9.71 5.79
N LEU A 272 0.71 -9.85 4.48
CA LEU A 272 0.63 -11.12 3.76
C LEU A 272 1.97 -11.44 3.10
N PRO A 273 2.77 -12.35 3.67
CA PRO A 273 3.88 -12.96 2.94
C PRO A 273 3.33 -13.74 1.74
N LEU A 274 3.87 -13.47 0.55
CA LEU A 274 3.38 -14.04 -0.70
C LEU A 274 4.16 -15.29 -1.14
N ILE A 275 5.18 -15.65 -0.39
CA ILE A 275 5.94 -16.89 -0.61
C ILE A 275 5.07 -18.09 -0.23
N ALA A 276 5.04 -19.10 -1.08
CA ALA A 276 4.24 -20.33 -0.87
C ALA A 276 2.73 -20.08 -0.59
N TYR A 277 2.20 -18.93 -1.02
CA TYR A 277 0.79 -18.56 -0.77
C TYR A 277 -0.17 -19.66 -1.25
N LYS A 278 0.10 -20.24 -2.44
CA LYS A 278 -0.73 -21.31 -3.03
C LYS A 278 -0.67 -22.63 -2.27
N GLU A 279 0.40 -22.88 -1.49
CA GLU A 279 0.53 -24.10 -0.68
C GLU A 279 -0.28 -24.01 0.62
N ASN A 280 -0.57 -22.81 1.10
CA ASN A 280 -1.27 -22.54 2.37
C ASN A 280 -2.77 -22.25 2.18
N ALA A 281 -3.24 -22.09 0.95
CA ALA A 281 -4.62 -21.75 0.61
C ALA A 281 -5.54 -22.99 0.39
N VAL A 282 -5.07 -24.19 0.76
CA VAL A 282 -5.79 -25.48 0.61
C VAL A 282 -6.46 -25.88 1.90
#